data_3b3cd27ef7b916ee7952422d84c15c95
#
_entry.id   3b3cd27ef7b916ee7952422d84c15c95
#
_cell.length_a   1.000
_cell.length_b   1.000
_cell.length_c   1.000
_cell.angle_alpha   90.00
_cell.angle_beta   90.00
_cell.angle_gamma   90.00
#
_symmetry.space_group_name_H-M   'P 1'
#
loop_
_entity.id
_entity.type
_entity.pdbx_description
1 polymer ?
#
loop_
_entity_poly.entity_id
_entity_poly.type
_entity_poly.pdbx_seq_one_letter_code
_entity_poly.pdbx_strand_id
1 'polypeptide(L)'
;MGIFWTVIFSGMSFYWAMGGMFGVRSLGGAIYEMSLNPDPSFVIIVWLTGFIKLLGLILLLMLFVQWKKPIITIMLYYVTKIIGALLFLYGFLNFITISLSVFNILDFDLDSYATFWRLSFWEPFWMAGGVFYFFSVKRV
;
A
#
# COMPACT_ATOMS: atom_id res chain seq x y z
N MET A 1 -3.48 -9.67 11.58
CA MET A 1 -4.11 -8.67 10.69
C MET A 1 -3.16 -8.20 9.58
N GLY A 2 -1.92 -7.82 9.87
CA GLY A 2 -0.96 -7.35 8.85
C GLY A 2 -0.69 -8.36 7.72
N ILE A 3 -0.53 -9.63 8.04
CA ILE A 3 -0.35 -10.70 7.04
C ILE A 3 -1.55 -10.76 6.10
N PHE A 4 -2.76 -10.80 6.63
CA PHE A 4 -3.99 -10.85 5.84
C PHE A 4 -4.12 -9.62 4.93
N TRP A 5 -3.88 -8.43 5.46
CA TRP A 5 -3.87 -7.18 4.70
C TRP A 5 -2.85 -7.23 3.55
N THR A 6 -1.63 -7.70 3.84
CA THR A 6 -0.55 -7.77 2.84
C THR A 6 -0.85 -8.79 1.75
N VAL A 7 -1.44 -9.94 2.08
CA VAL A 7 -1.85 -10.96 1.10
C VAL A 7 -2.89 -10.41 0.15
N ILE A 8 -3.93 -9.75 0.67
CA ILE A 8 -4.97 -9.14 -0.17
C ILE A 8 -4.34 -8.08 -1.07
N PHE A 9 -3.51 -7.20 -0.52
CA PHE A 9 -2.97 -6.08 -1.27
C PHE A 9 -1.92 -6.50 -2.30
N SER A 10 -1.09 -7.49 -2.03
CA SER A 10 -0.19 -8.06 -3.04
C SER A 10 -0.95 -8.81 -4.11
N GLY A 11 -1.97 -9.59 -3.74
CA GLY A 11 -2.85 -10.28 -4.68
C GLY A 11 -3.54 -9.33 -5.66
N MET A 12 -4.03 -8.20 -5.18
CA MET A 12 -4.59 -7.15 -6.03
C MET A 12 -3.55 -6.60 -7.02
N SER A 13 -2.31 -6.37 -6.58
CA SER A 13 -1.25 -5.89 -7.46
C SER A 13 -0.92 -6.89 -8.56
N PHE A 14 -0.83 -8.17 -8.27
CA PHE A 14 -0.62 -9.21 -9.28
C PHE A 14 -1.82 -9.35 -10.23
N TYR A 15 -3.03 -9.27 -9.72
CA TYR A 15 -4.24 -9.25 -10.54
C TYR A 15 -4.22 -8.10 -11.55
N TRP A 16 -3.86 -6.89 -11.12
CA TRP A 16 -3.72 -5.74 -12.01
C TRP A 16 -2.55 -5.89 -12.99
N ALA A 17 -1.43 -6.46 -12.54
CA ALA A 17 -0.27 -6.72 -13.40
C ALA A 17 -0.58 -7.70 -14.54
N MET A 18 -1.52 -8.64 -14.31
CA MET A 18 -2.01 -9.58 -15.32
C MET A 18 -3.08 -8.97 -16.24
N GLY A 19 -3.41 -7.70 -16.10
CA GLY A 19 -4.38 -7.00 -16.91
C GLY A 19 -5.80 -6.95 -16.33
N GLY A 20 -5.99 -7.37 -15.07
CA GLY A 20 -7.27 -7.23 -14.38
C GLY A 20 -7.62 -5.76 -14.14
N MET A 21 -8.88 -5.40 -14.35
CA MET A 21 -9.36 -4.00 -14.27
C MET A 21 -10.27 -3.74 -13.09
N PHE A 22 -10.62 -4.75 -12.30
CA PHE A 22 -11.47 -4.56 -11.13
C PHE A 22 -10.82 -3.63 -10.12
N GLY A 23 -11.52 -2.58 -9.73
CA GLY A 23 -11.07 -1.59 -8.76
C GLY A 23 -10.09 -0.54 -9.32
N VAL A 24 -9.53 -0.70 -10.52
CA VAL A 24 -8.56 0.25 -11.09
C VAL A 24 -9.18 1.63 -11.30
N ARG A 25 -10.42 1.71 -11.76
CA ARG A 25 -11.14 2.98 -11.93
C ARG A 25 -11.26 3.76 -10.61
N SER A 26 -11.38 3.07 -9.50
CA SER A 26 -11.48 3.70 -8.18
C SER A 26 -10.17 4.33 -7.71
N LEU A 27 -9.03 3.94 -8.28
CA LEU A 27 -7.76 4.62 -8.08
C LEU A 27 -7.68 5.94 -8.86
N GLY A 28 -8.28 5.98 -10.04
CA GLY A 28 -8.37 7.15 -10.90
C GLY A 28 -7.03 7.71 -11.38
N GLY A 29 -7.07 8.91 -11.94
CA GLY A 29 -5.89 9.66 -12.37
C GLY A 29 -5.01 8.90 -13.34
N ALA A 30 -3.71 9.18 -13.29
CA ALA A 30 -2.72 8.59 -14.19
C ALA A 30 -2.67 7.06 -14.13
N ILE A 31 -2.92 6.45 -12.97
CA ILE A 31 -2.92 4.99 -12.83
C ILE A 31 -4.03 4.36 -13.68
N TYR A 32 -5.23 4.92 -13.64
CA TYR A 32 -6.36 4.44 -14.44
C TYR A 32 -6.11 4.64 -15.94
N GLU A 33 -5.63 5.81 -16.33
CA GLU A 33 -5.32 6.12 -17.74
C GLU A 33 -4.25 5.18 -18.29
N MET A 34 -3.15 4.96 -17.58
CA MET A 34 -2.11 4.02 -17.96
C MET A 34 -2.59 2.57 -18.01
N SER A 35 -3.57 2.21 -17.19
CA SER A 35 -4.15 0.86 -17.16
C SER A 35 -5.07 0.57 -18.35
N LEU A 36 -5.64 1.58 -19.01
CA LEU A 36 -6.48 1.42 -20.20
C LEU A 36 -5.67 0.95 -21.41
N ASN A 37 -4.44 1.49 -21.56
CA ASN A 37 -3.51 1.12 -22.62
C ASN A 37 -2.10 0.97 -22.01
N PRO A 38 -1.84 -0.14 -21.29
CA PRO A 38 -0.60 -0.28 -20.54
C PRO A 38 0.59 -0.47 -21.48
N ASP A 39 1.61 0.37 -21.34
CA ASP A 39 2.89 0.12 -21.96
C ASP A 39 3.73 -0.90 -21.16
N PRO A 40 4.80 -1.49 -21.76
CA PRO A 40 5.62 -2.47 -21.06
C PRO A 40 6.26 -1.96 -19.76
N SER A 41 6.63 -0.68 -19.70
CA SER A 41 7.24 -0.08 -18.51
C SER A 41 6.23 -0.01 -17.37
N PHE A 42 5.00 0.38 -17.64
CA PHE A 42 3.93 0.40 -16.66
C PHE A 42 3.64 -1.00 -16.10
N VAL A 43 3.54 -1.99 -16.97
CA VAL A 43 3.31 -3.39 -16.57
C VAL A 43 4.42 -3.88 -15.64
N ILE A 44 5.68 -3.62 -15.97
CA ILE A 44 6.83 -3.97 -15.12
C ILE A 44 6.72 -3.30 -13.74
N ILE A 45 6.37 -2.02 -13.67
CA ILE A 45 6.19 -1.30 -12.41
C ILE A 45 5.09 -1.96 -11.57
N VAL A 46 3.96 -2.34 -12.15
CA VAL A 46 2.87 -2.99 -11.42
C VAL A 46 3.31 -4.35 -10.86
N TRP A 47 4.05 -5.16 -11.64
CA TRP A 47 4.66 -6.40 -11.16
C TRP A 47 5.61 -6.16 -9.98
N LEU A 48 6.49 -5.17 -10.09
CA LEU A 48 7.42 -4.80 -9.03
C LEU A 48 6.70 -4.40 -7.74
N THR A 49 5.60 -3.67 -7.82
CA THR A 49 4.81 -3.31 -6.62
C THR A 49 4.24 -4.55 -5.92
N GLY A 50 3.81 -5.55 -6.68
CA GLY A 50 3.36 -6.84 -6.15
C GLY A 50 4.48 -7.58 -5.42
N PHE A 51 5.67 -7.66 -6.00
CA PHE A 51 6.83 -8.30 -5.38
C PHE A 51 7.32 -7.56 -4.13
N ILE A 52 7.33 -6.22 -4.15
CA ILE A 52 7.66 -5.42 -2.95
C ILE A 52 6.71 -5.72 -1.80
N LYS A 53 5.41 -5.87 -2.09
CA LYS A 53 4.42 -6.27 -1.08
C LYS A 53 4.64 -7.69 -0.57
N LEU A 54 5.07 -8.62 -1.42
CA LEU A 54 5.48 -9.97 -0.97
C LEU A 54 6.69 -9.92 -0.03
N LEU A 55 7.66 -9.05 -0.26
CA LEU A 55 8.76 -8.84 0.70
C LEU A 55 8.24 -8.36 2.05
N GLY A 56 7.22 -7.52 2.07
CA GLY A 56 6.51 -7.13 3.30
C GLY A 56 5.86 -8.33 4.00
N LEU A 57 5.25 -9.24 3.24
CA LEU A 57 4.70 -10.48 3.79
C LEU A 57 5.79 -11.35 4.42
N ILE A 58 6.92 -11.55 3.72
CA ILE A 58 8.05 -12.30 4.23
C ILE A 58 8.56 -11.67 5.53
N LEU A 59 8.72 -10.35 5.58
CA LEU A 59 9.11 -9.62 6.78
C LEU A 59 8.19 -9.94 7.96
N LEU A 60 6.87 -9.89 7.76
CA LEU A 60 5.90 -10.20 8.81
C LEU A 60 5.98 -11.67 9.26
N LEU A 61 6.21 -12.59 8.33
CA LEU A 61 6.40 -14.01 8.65
C LEU A 61 7.68 -14.24 9.46
N MET A 62 8.75 -13.51 9.16
CA MET A 62 10.02 -13.59 9.91
C MET A 62 9.86 -13.19 11.39
N LEU A 63 8.83 -12.40 11.74
CA LEU A 63 8.55 -12.06 13.14
C LEU A 63 8.08 -13.24 13.98
N PHE A 64 7.59 -14.31 13.36
CA PHE A 64 7.18 -15.55 14.06
C PHE A 64 8.32 -16.54 14.28
N VAL A 65 9.47 -16.30 13.64
CA VAL A 65 10.65 -17.16 13.78
C VAL A 65 11.43 -16.75 15.02
N GLN A 66 11.80 -17.75 15.84
CA GLN A 66 12.67 -17.53 16.99
C GLN A 66 14.13 -17.46 16.53
N TRP A 67 14.65 -16.26 16.42
CA TRP A 67 16.03 -16.03 15.97
C TRP A 67 17.02 -16.22 17.11
N LYS A 68 18.06 -17.01 16.86
CA LYS A 68 19.16 -17.23 17.85
C LYS A 68 20.00 -15.96 18.09
N LYS A 69 20.07 -15.06 17.09
CA LYS A 69 20.84 -13.82 17.16
C LYS A 69 19.92 -12.67 17.53
N PRO A 70 20.12 -12.00 18.67
CA PRO A 70 19.25 -10.89 19.11
C PRO A 70 19.29 -9.71 18.15
N ILE A 71 20.37 -9.51 17.42
CA ILE A 71 20.49 -8.42 16.43
C ILE A 71 19.44 -8.55 15.32
N ILE A 72 19.11 -9.77 14.89
CA ILE A 72 18.08 -9.99 13.87
C ILE A 72 16.72 -9.58 14.41
N THR A 73 16.39 -9.95 15.64
CA THR A 73 15.11 -9.57 16.27
C THR A 73 14.99 -8.05 16.41
N ILE A 74 16.06 -7.37 16.82
CA ILE A 74 16.10 -5.91 16.93
C ILE A 74 15.93 -5.25 15.55
N MET A 75 16.64 -5.75 14.55
CA MET A 75 16.53 -5.25 13.18
C MET A 75 15.10 -5.40 12.64
N LEU A 76 14.50 -6.58 12.77
CA LEU A 76 13.13 -6.83 12.35
C LEU A 76 12.14 -5.91 13.06
N TYR A 77 12.33 -5.67 14.35
CA TYR A 77 11.51 -4.74 15.12
C TYR A 77 11.51 -3.33 14.50
N TYR A 78 12.69 -2.75 14.32
CA TYR A 78 12.80 -1.39 13.81
C TYR A 78 12.36 -1.28 12.34
N VAL A 79 12.74 -2.22 11.48
CA VAL A 79 12.34 -2.24 10.07
C VAL A 79 10.83 -2.30 9.94
N THR A 80 10.17 -3.18 10.69
CA THR A 80 8.70 -3.30 10.64
C THR A 80 8.01 -2.04 11.15
N LYS A 81 8.53 -1.42 12.21
CA LYS A 81 8.02 -0.14 12.73
C LYS A 81 8.15 1.00 11.71
N ILE A 82 9.30 1.11 11.07
CA ILE A 82 9.57 2.13 10.05
C ILE A 82 8.64 1.93 8.85
N ILE A 83 8.50 0.70 8.35
CA ILE A 83 7.58 0.40 7.25
C ILE A 83 6.14 0.75 7.64
N GLY A 84 5.70 0.38 8.83
CA GLY A 84 4.38 0.74 9.33
C GLY A 84 4.14 2.25 9.39
N ALA A 85 5.11 3.00 9.88
CA ALA A 85 5.03 4.46 9.90
C ALA A 85 4.99 5.07 8.49
N LEU A 86 5.81 4.56 7.56
CA LEU A 86 5.84 5.04 6.17
C LEU A 86 4.53 4.74 5.43
N LEU A 87 3.96 3.55 5.60
CA LEU A 87 2.66 3.19 5.02
C LEU A 87 1.54 4.09 5.54
N PHE A 88 1.52 4.35 6.84
CA PHE A 88 0.55 5.24 7.45
C PHE A 88 0.69 6.67 6.92
N LEU A 89 1.90 7.21 6.91
CA LEU A 89 2.18 8.56 6.41
C LEU A 89 1.80 8.69 4.92
N TYR A 90 2.10 7.69 4.11
CA TYR A 90 1.71 7.68 2.70
C TYR A 90 0.19 7.82 2.54
N GLY A 91 -0.59 6.96 3.20
CA GLY A 91 -2.06 7.04 3.16
C GLY A 91 -2.60 8.35 3.73
N PHE A 92 -2.04 8.81 4.84
CA PHE A 92 -2.47 10.04 5.51
C PHE A 92 -2.20 11.30 4.67
N LEU A 93 -1.00 11.42 4.08
CA LEU A 93 -0.67 12.55 3.22
C LEU A 93 -1.53 12.59 1.96
N ASN A 94 -1.75 11.43 1.32
CA ASN A 94 -2.67 11.36 0.18
C ASN A 94 -4.11 11.70 0.58
N PHE A 95 -4.57 11.22 1.73
CA PHE A 95 -5.90 11.55 2.25
C PHE A 95 -6.08 13.07 2.43
N ILE A 96 -5.11 13.74 3.04
CA ILE A 96 -5.14 15.20 3.21
C ILE A 96 -5.11 15.90 1.84
N THR A 97 -4.20 15.51 0.96
CA THR A 97 -4.05 16.13 -0.37
C THR A 97 -5.34 16.05 -1.18
N ILE A 98 -5.98 14.87 -1.21
CA ILE A 98 -7.23 14.68 -1.93
C ILE A 98 -8.37 15.45 -1.25
N SER A 99 -8.41 15.52 0.08
CA SER A 99 -9.39 16.30 0.82
C SER A 99 -9.27 17.80 0.50
N LEU A 100 -8.05 18.33 0.42
CA LEU A 100 -7.80 19.72 0.02
C LEU A 100 -8.26 20.00 -1.42
N SER A 101 -8.15 19.01 -2.31
CA SER A 101 -8.70 19.11 -3.67
C SER A 101 -10.23 19.20 -3.69
N VAL A 102 -10.90 18.46 -2.82
CA VAL A 102 -12.38 18.54 -2.67
C VAL A 102 -12.83 19.94 -2.27
N PHE A 103 -12.05 20.64 -1.46
CA PHE A 103 -12.30 22.03 -1.05
C PHE A 103 -11.77 23.07 -2.04
N ASN A 104 -11.31 22.67 -3.24
CA ASN A 104 -10.72 23.54 -4.27
C ASN A 104 -9.50 24.35 -3.80
N ILE A 105 -8.78 23.85 -2.80
CA ILE A 105 -7.51 24.46 -2.33
C ILE A 105 -6.35 23.99 -3.20
N LEU A 106 -6.39 22.75 -3.66
CA LEU A 106 -5.42 22.15 -4.60
C LEU A 106 -6.15 21.68 -5.85
N ASP A 107 -5.48 21.77 -6.98
CA ASP A 107 -5.95 21.24 -8.25
C ASP A 107 -5.43 19.82 -8.43
N PHE A 108 -6.31 18.85 -8.39
CA PHE A 108 -5.99 17.43 -8.55
C PHE A 108 -6.88 16.83 -9.64
N ASP A 109 -6.25 16.22 -10.63
CA ASP A 109 -6.97 15.63 -11.78
C ASP A 109 -7.56 14.26 -11.41
N LEU A 110 -8.56 14.28 -10.53
CA LEU A 110 -9.35 13.12 -10.14
C LEU A 110 -10.83 13.39 -10.38
N ASP A 111 -11.52 12.41 -10.99
CA ASP A 111 -12.97 12.46 -11.09
C ASP A 111 -13.63 12.22 -9.72
N SER A 112 -14.92 12.53 -9.62
CA SER A 112 -15.66 12.39 -8.35
C SER A 112 -15.77 10.94 -7.89
N TYR A 113 -15.81 9.98 -8.80
CA TYR A 113 -15.84 8.56 -8.47
C TYR A 113 -14.55 8.10 -7.80
N ALA A 114 -13.40 8.41 -8.39
CA ALA A 114 -12.10 8.08 -7.85
C ALA A 114 -11.84 8.83 -6.53
N THR A 115 -12.20 10.10 -6.44
CA THR A 115 -12.10 10.91 -5.21
C THR A 115 -12.86 10.26 -4.07
N PHE A 116 -14.10 9.84 -4.30
CA PHE A 116 -14.92 9.17 -3.29
C PHE A 116 -14.25 7.87 -2.80
N TRP A 117 -13.84 7.00 -3.72
CA TRP A 117 -13.24 5.70 -3.37
C TRP A 117 -11.86 5.83 -2.73
N ARG A 118 -11.06 6.79 -3.16
CA ARG A 118 -9.76 7.03 -2.53
C ARG A 118 -9.91 7.51 -1.10
N LEU A 119 -10.77 8.48 -0.83
CA LEU A 119 -11.01 9.00 0.53
C LEU A 119 -11.70 8.00 1.45
N SER A 120 -12.65 7.21 0.94
CA SER A 120 -13.43 6.28 1.75
C SER A 120 -12.80 4.90 1.92
N PHE A 121 -11.95 4.47 0.99
CA PHE A 121 -11.39 3.11 1.01
C PHE A 121 -9.86 3.09 0.86
N TRP A 122 -9.31 3.60 -0.24
CA TRP A 122 -7.90 3.36 -0.56
C TRP A 122 -6.93 4.01 0.42
N GLU A 123 -7.10 5.28 0.74
CA GLU A 123 -6.19 5.96 1.66
C GLU A 123 -6.37 5.46 3.11
N PRO A 124 -7.59 5.24 3.63
CA PRO A 124 -7.80 4.54 4.90
C PRO A 124 -7.23 3.12 4.91
N PHE A 125 -7.27 2.40 3.78
CA PHE A 125 -6.68 1.06 3.64
C PHE A 125 -5.15 1.08 3.78
N TRP A 126 -4.47 2.08 3.20
CA TRP A 126 -3.04 2.31 3.40
C TRP A 126 -2.71 2.62 4.86
N MET A 127 -3.48 3.49 5.48
CA MET A 127 -3.31 3.84 6.90
C MET A 127 -3.52 2.62 7.81
N ALA A 128 -4.54 1.82 7.55
CA ALA A 128 -4.78 0.57 8.27
C ALA A 128 -3.61 -0.40 8.15
N GLY A 129 -3.05 -0.57 6.95
CA GLY A 129 -1.84 -1.36 6.73
C GLY A 129 -0.68 -0.88 7.57
N GLY A 130 -0.45 0.44 7.62
CA GLY A 130 0.57 1.06 8.46
C GLY A 130 0.39 0.74 9.94
N VAL A 131 -0.82 0.86 10.45
CA VAL A 131 -1.17 0.51 11.84
C VAL A 131 -0.90 -0.98 12.11
N PHE A 132 -1.32 -1.87 11.20
CA PHE A 132 -1.09 -3.31 11.34
C PHE A 132 0.39 -3.66 11.40
N TYR A 133 1.21 -3.09 10.53
CA TYR A 133 2.67 -3.30 10.56
C TYR A 133 3.28 -2.74 11.85
N PHE A 134 2.92 -1.53 12.23
CA PHE A 134 3.47 -0.86 13.41
C PHE A 134 3.21 -1.63 14.70
N PHE A 135 2.03 -2.23 14.84
CA PHE A 135 1.64 -3.01 16.02
C PHE A 135 1.87 -4.51 15.89
N SER A 136 2.38 -5.00 14.75
CA SER A 136 2.74 -6.42 14.57
C SER A 136 3.92 -6.85 15.44
N VAL A 137 4.76 -5.91 15.88
CA VAL A 137 5.94 -6.20 16.71
C VAL A 137 5.70 -5.77 18.15
N LYS A 138 6.01 -6.68 19.06
CA LYS A 138 6.05 -6.36 20.49
C LYS A 138 7.34 -5.62 20.80
N ARG A 139 7.31 -4.81 21.84
CA ARG A 139 8.51 -4.09 22.33
C ARG A 139 9.61 -5.10 22.65
N VAL A 140 10.75 -4.88 22.08
CA VAL A 140 11.95 -5.70 22.34
C VAL A 140 12.61 -5.26 23.63
#